data_b835704c27f5683600ed986e377674c7
#
_entry.id   b835704c27f5683600ed986e377674c7
#
_cell.length_a   1.000
_cell.length_b   1.000
_cell.length_c   1.000
_cell.angle_alpha   90.00
_cell.angle_beta   90.00
_cell.angle_gamma   90.00
#
_symmetry.space_group_name_H-M   'P 1'
#
loop_
_entity.id
_entity.type
_entity.pdbx_description
1 polymer ?
#
loop_
_entity_poly.entity_id
_entity_poly.type
_entity_poly.pdbx_seq_one_letter_code
_entity_poly.pdbx_strand_id
1 'polypeptide(L)'
;MLEKFISFLKENDWKIEENGTECDVYSNEVLSAYEPLPAAFLEFIQKFKSVISGDEKRFFFCVDDYSGESGLAFKWNEFELISLEAANGDEDWTNDIRSWWKTKIPFYMSVDGEYSFYAIDMDDNGSILSGYEPEFEEADKVADSFEDFMSKVLSGDIVL
;
A
#
# COMPACT_ATOMS: atom_id res chain seq x y z
N MET A 1 -17.71 -3.71 6.05
CA MET A 1 -16.59 -4.43 5.45
C MET A 1 -15.34 -4.33 6.33
N LEU A 2 -14.87 -3.13 6.65
CA LEU A 2 -13.62 -2.90 7.41
C LEU A 2 -13.53 -3.68 8.74
N GLU A 3 -14.55 -3.67 9.57
CA GLU A 3 -14.54 -4.40 10.84
C GLU A 3 -14.32 -5.93 10.69
N LYS A 4 -14.90 -6.54 9.64
CA LYS A 4 -14.68 -7.95 9.34
C LYS A 4 -13.23 -8.22 8.91
N PHE A 5 -12.69 -7.33 8.08
CA PHE A 5 -11.31 -7.41 7.62
C PHE A 5 -10.32 -7.30 8.79
N ILE A 6 -10.55 -6.36 9.70
CA ILE A 6 -9.74 -6.20 10.91
C ILE A 6 -9.82 -7.40 11.84
N SER A 7 -11.02 -7.97 12.03
CA SER A 7 -11.17 -9.21 12.80
C SER A 7 -10.37 -10.36 12.19
N PHE A 8 -10.45 -10.50 10.87
CA PHE A 8 -9.68 -11.50 10.13
C PHE A 8 -8.16 -11.31 10.31
N LEU A 9 -7.66 -10.09 10.20
CA LEU A 9 -6.24 -9.80 10.41
C LEU A 9 -5.80 -10.19 11.83
N LYS A 10 -6.57 -9.82 12.85
CA LYS A 10 -6.28 -10.16 14.26
C LYS A 10 -6.30 -11.67 14.50
N GLU A 11 -7.22 -12.41 13.87
CA GLU A 11 -7.30 -13.87 13.94
C GLU A 11 -6.13 -14.57 13.23
N ASN A 12 -5.46 -13.88 12.29
CA ASN A 12 -4.30 -14.35 11.54
C ASN A 12 -2.98 -13.71 12.02
N ASP A 13 -2.87 -13.41 13.29
CA ASP A 13 -1.64 -12.96 13.98
C ASP A 13 -1.10 -11.60 13.49
N TRP A 14 -1.98 -10.68 13.07
CA TRP A 14 -1.59 -9.31 12.77
C TRP A 14 -1.65 -8.44 14.03
N LYS A 15 -0.59 -7.65 14.23
CA LYS A 15 -0.48 -6.62 15.27
C LYS A 15 -1.07 -5.33 14.72
N ILE A 16 -2.12 -4.82 15.37
CA ILE A 16 -2.86 -3.65 14.92
C ILE A 16 -2.92 -2.61 16.03
N GLU A 17 -2.43 -1.41 15.73
CA GLU A 17 -2.55 -0.24 16.60
C GLU A 17 -3.51 0.76 15.95
N GLU A 18 -4.53 1.17 16.69
CA GLU A 18 -5.51 2.17 16.24
C GLU A 18 -5.05 3.59 16.60
N ASN A 19 -5.42 4.57 15.77
CA ASN A 19 -5.24 5.98 16.12
C ASN A 19 -6.13 6.34 17.32
N GLY A 20 -5.58 7.04 18.29
CA GLY A 20 -6.33 7.45 19.49
C GLY A 20 -7.29 8.62 19.24
N THR A 21 -7.12 9.32 18.12
CA THR A 21 -7.93 10.47 17.67
C THR A 21 -8.10 10.39 16.16
N GLU A 22 -9.10 11.10 15.64
CA GLU A 22 -9.29 11.22 14.18
C GLU A 22 -8.03 11.84 13.54
N CYS A 23 -7.47 11.14 12.54
CA CYS A 23 -6.28 11.57 11.83
C CYS A 23 -6.68 12.38 10.60
N ASP A 24 -6.12 13.59 10.46
CA ASP A 24 -6.24 14.37 9.22
C ASP A 24 -5.24 13.84 8.17
N VAL A 25 -5.73 12.91 7.34
CA VAL A 25 -4.93 12.25 6.31
C VAL A 25 -4.34 13.24 5.30
N TYR A 26 -5.08 14.28 4.96
CA TYR A 26 -4.63 15.25 3.96
C TYR A 26 -3.68 16.33 4.49
N SER A 27 -3.38 16.32 5.79
CA SER A 27 -2.22 17.05 6.31
C SER A 27 -0.89 16.42 5.91
N ASN A 28 -0.89 15.15 5.50
CA ASN A 28 0.28 14.47 4.94
C ASN A 28 0.51 14.94 3.49
N GLU A 29 1.71 15.45 3.19
CA GLU A 29 2.05 16.02 1.88
C GLU A 29 1.96 15.00 0.73
N VAL A 30 2.30 13.73 0.99
CA VAL A 30 2.23 12.66 -0.02
C VAL A 30 0.78 12.33 -0.33
N LEU A 31 -0.03 12.05 0.70
CA LEU A 31 -1.42 11.64 0.53
C LEU A 31 -2.32 12.75 -0.01
N SER A 32 -2.03 14.01 0.33
CA SER A 32 -2.76 15.17 -0.20
C SER A 32 -2.64 15.31 -1.73
N ALA A 33 -1.56 14.82 -2.32
CA ALA A 33 -1.38 14.83 -3.78
C ALA A 33 -2.36 13.89 -4.52
N TYR A 34 -2.98 12.95 -3.80
CA TYR A 34 -3.94 11.98 -4.34
C TYR A 34 -5.39 12.24 -3.93
N GLU A 35 -5.70 13.44 -3.42
CA GLU A 35 -7.07 13.81 -3.01
C GLU A 35 -8.01 13.91 -4.22
N PRO A 36 -9.25 13.31 -4.18
CA PRO A 36 -9.78 12.50 -3.06
C PRO A 36 -9.32 11.04 -3.12
N LEU A 37 -8.92 10.50 -1.97
CA LEU A 37 -8.64 9.07 -1.84
C LEU A 37 -9.93 8.24 -1.91
N PRO A 38 -9.88 6.98 -2.38
CA PRO A 38 -11.02 6.07 -2.33
C PRO A 38 -11.56 5.93 -0.91
N ALA A 39 -12.89 6.06 -0.74
CA ALA A 39 -13.54 6.18 0.57
C ALA A 39 -13.20 5.05 1.55
N ALA A 40 -13.18 3.78 1.07
CA ALA A 40 -12.86 2.63 1.91
C ALA A 40 -11.38 2.61 2.35
N PHE A 41 -10.47 3.10 1.51
CA PHE A 41 -9.07 3.26 1.89
C PHE A 41 -8.88 4.42 2.87
N LEU A 42 -9.58 5.54 2.64
CA LEU A 42 -9.55 6.68 3.56
C LEU A 42 -10.03 6.27 4.96
N GLU A 43 -11.13 5.50 5.06
CA GLU A 43 -11.62 4.96 6.33
C GLU A 43 -10.57 4.08 7.02
N PHE A 44 -9.89 3.21 6.26
CA PHE A 44 -8.83 2.36 6.79
C PHE A 44 -7.66 3.19 7.33
N ILE A 45 -7.09 4.08 6.51
CA ILE A 45 -5.87 4.81 6.86
C ILE A 45 -6.08 5.82 8.01
N GLN A 46 -7.31 6.37 8.14
CA GLN A 46 -7.67 7.24 9.27
C GLN A 46 -7.74 6.50 10.60
N LYS A 47 -8.12 5.22 10.56
CA LYS A 47 -8.38 4.43 11.77
C LYS A 47 -7.11 3.85 12.37
N PHE A 48 -6.12 3.50 11.56
CA PHE A 48 -4.96 2.73 12.02
C PHE A 48 -3.67 3.52 11.98
N LYS A 49 -2.88 3.35 13.04
CA LYS A 49 -1.53 3.88 13.19
C LYS A 49 -0.46 2.88 12.74
N SER A 50 -0.72 1.58 12.95
CA SER A 50 0.19 0.50 12.55
C SER A 50 -0.59 -0.79 12.31
N VAL A 51 -0.26 -1.49 11.21
CA VAL A 51 -0.83 -2.79 10.85
C VAL A 51 0.29 -3.68 10.30
N ILE A 52 0.82 -4.58 11.12
CA ILE A 52 2.01 -5.37 10.84
C ILE A 52 1.73 -6.85 11.14
N SER A 53 2.17 -7.77 10.27
CA SER A 53 2.06 -9.21 10.52
C SER A 53 2.89 -9.62 11.75
N GLY A 54 2.52 -10.72 12.39
CA GLY A 54 3.19 -11.21 13.59
C GLY A 54 4.68 -11.54 13.40
N ASP A 55 5.05 -11.94 12.19
CA ASP A 55 6.44 -12.20 11.79
C ASP A 55 7.21 -10.94 11.32
N GLU A 56 6.53 -9.79 11.27
CA GLU A 56 7.08 -8.48 10.89
C GLU A 56 7.62 -8.41 9.45
N LYS A 57 7.08 -9.23 8.57
CA LYS A 57 7.49 -9.28 7.15
C LYS A 57 6.48 -8.66 6.21
N ARG A 58 5.27 -8.34 6.68
CA ARG A 58 4.16 -7.80 5.91
C ARG A 58 3.55 -6.61 6.62
N PHE A 59 3.31 -5.54 5.87
CA PHE A 59 2.92 -4.25 6.42
C PHE A 59 1.81 -3.62 5.59
N PHE A 60 0.80 -3.07 6.23
CA PHE A 60 -0.04 -2.06 5.60
C PHE A 60 0.51 -0.69 5.95
N PHE A 61 0.72 0.16 4.95
CA PHE A 61 1.17 1.52 5.19
C PHE A 61 0.06 2.37 5.79
N CYS A 62 0.40 3.05 6.87
CA CYS A 62 -0.43 4.02 7.57
C CYS A 62 0.08 5.45 7.31
N VAL A 63 -0.62 6.49 7.81
CA VAL A 63 -0.28 7.89 7.51
C VAL A 63 1.18 8.24 7.80
N ASP A 64 1.69 7.80 8.96
CA ASP A 64 3.07 8.08 9.39
C ASP A 64 4.13 7.42 8.49
N ASP A 65 3.78 6.33 7.80
CA ASP A 65 4.69 5.67 6.86
C ASP A 65 4.93 6.54 5.62
N TYR A 66 3.92 7.28 5.15
CA TYR A 66 4.06 8.17 3.99
C TYR A 66 4.87 9.44 4.29
N SER A 67 4.97 9.86 5.54
CA SER A 67 5.87 10.95 5.95
C SER A 67 7.25 10.47 6.41
N GLY A 68 7.45 9.15 6.52
CA GLY A 68 8.69 8.58 7.02
C GLY A 68 8.89 8.72 8.54
N GLU A 69 7.81 8.96 9.29
CA GLU A 69 7.83 9.19 10.75
C GLU A 69 7.54 7.92 11.56
N SER A 70 7.10 6.84 10.92
CA SER A 70 6.68 5.59 11.58
C SER A 70 7.80 4.77 12.19
N GLY A 71 9.05 4.98 11.76
CA GLY A 71 10.19 4.15 12.15
C GLY A 71 10.29 2.81 11.40
N LEU A 72 9.46 2.55 10.40
CA LEU A 72 9.65 1.42 9.48
C LEU A 72 10.98 1.56 8.74
N ALA A 73 11.66 0.40 8.52
CA ALA A 73 12.91 0.35 7.78
C ALA A 73 12.73 0.65 6.28
N PHE A 74 11.52 0.42 5.77
CA PHE A 74 11.16 0.59 4.36
C PHE A 74 10.38 1.89 4.16
N LYS A 75 10.62 2.53 3.02
CA LYS A 75 9.86 3.71 2.60
C LYS A 75 8.59 3.29 1.89
N TRP A 76 7.54 4.11 1.95
CA TRP A 76 6.28 3.87 1.23
C TRP A 76 6.48 3.75 -0.29
N ASN A 77 7.50 4.43 -0.85
CA ASN A 77 7.88 4.40 -2.27
C ASN A 77 9.12 3.54 -2.54
N GLU A 78 9.41 2.56 -1.71
CA GLU A 78 10.58 1.67 -1.82
C GLU A 78 10.68 1.02 -3.19
N PHE A 79 9.55 0.57 -3.74
CA PHE A 79 9.50 -0.10 -5.05
C PHE A 79 9.92 0.82 -6.20
N GLU A 80 9.45 2.08 -6.22
CA GLU A 80 9.89 3.09 -7.16
C GLU A 80 11.39 3.34 -7.05
N LEU A 81 11.91 3.45 -5.82
CA LEU A 81 13.33 3.69 -5.58
C LEU A 81 14.20 2.54 -6.09
N ILE A 82 13.79 1.29 -5.88
CA ILE A 82 14.48 0.09 -6.39
C ILE A 82 14.48 0.10 -7.93
N SER A 83 13.35 0.37 -8.56
CA SER A 83 13.25 0.45 -10.02
C SER A 83 14.13 1.57 -10.59
N LEU A 84 14.17 2.74 -9.95
CA LEU A 84 15.03 3.86 -10.35
C LEU A 84 16.53 3.53 -10.22
N GLU A 85 16.91 2.79 -9.18
CA GLU A 85 18.28 2.30 -9.03
C GLU A 85 18.64 1.31 -10.14
N ALA A 86 17.73 0.40 -10.49
CA ALA A 86 17.92 -0.55 -11.59
C ALA A 86 18.05 0.15 -12.96
N ALA A 87 17.36 1.26 -13.17
CA ALA A 87 17.47 2.07 -14.41
C ALA A 87 18.85 2.68 -14.60
N ASN A 88 19.65 2.80 -13.54
CA ASN A 88 21.09 3.15 -13.58
C ASN A 88 21.43 4.36 -14.46
N GLY A 89 20.58 5.39 -14.46
CA GLY A 89 20.78 6.63 -15.21
C GLY A 89 20.30 6.61 -16.65
N ASP A 90 19.61 5.56 -17.10
CA ASP A 90 18.82 5.58 -18.34
C ASP A 90 17.67 6.56 -18.18
N GLU A 91 17.73 7.69 -18.89
CA GLU A 91 16.77 8.79 -18.73
C GLU A 91 15.35 8.40 -19.19
N ASP A 92 15.23 7.65 -20.30
CA ASP A 92 13.93 7.24 -20.84
C ASP A 92 13.25 6.25 -19.88
N TRP A 93 13.97 5.23 -19.44
CA TRP A 93 13.47 4.27 -18.46
C TRP A 93 13.15 4.93 -17.09
N THR A 94 14.01 5.82 -16.61
CA THR A 94 13.73 6.60 -15.38
C THR A 94 12.43 7.41 -15.48
N ASN A 95 12.17 8.04 -16.63
CA ASN A 95 10.94 8.82 -16.85
C ASN A 95 9.71 7.91 -16.91
N ASP A 96 9.81 6.73 -17.52
CA ASP A 96 8.72 5.74 -17.57
C ASP A 96 8.38 5.24 -16.17
N ILE A 97 9.36 4.88 -15.35
CA ILE A 97 9.19 4.48 -13.94
C ILE A 97 8.45 5.56 -13.15
N ARG A 98 8.95 6.81 -13.17
CA ARG A 98 8.34 7.93 -12.44
C ARG A 98 6.91 8.21 -12.90
N SER A 99 6.65 8.13 -14.21
CA SER A 99 5.33 8.33 -14.78
C SER A 99 4.35 7.26 -14.32
N TRP A 100 4.78 6.02 -14.24
CA TRP A 100 3.96 4.91 -13.79
C TRP A 100 3.59 5.06 -12.30
N TRP A 101 4.58 5.31 -11.43
CA TRP A 101 4.37 5.43 -9.99
C TRP A 101 3.62 6.69 -9.56
N LYS A 102 3.61 7.73 -10.38
CA LYS A 102 2.97 9.01 -10.07
C LYS A 102 1.50 8.90 -9.66
N THR A 103 0.80 7.91 -10.15
CA THR A 103 -0.65 7.68 -9.94
C THR A 103 -0.94 6.41 -9.17
N LYS A 104 0.09 5.78 -8.60
CA LYS A 104 -0.04 4.54 -7.83
C LYS A 104 0.29 4.84 -6.37
N ILE A 105 -0.58 4.35 -5.47
CA ILE A 105 -0.41 4.50 -4.02
C ILE A 105 -0.16 3.12 -3.43
N PRO A 106 1.12 2.72 -3.22
CA PRO A 106 1.40 1.50 -2.47
C PRO A 106 0.79 1.60 -1.07
N PHE A 107 0.03 0.59 -0.67
CA PHE A 107 -0.57 0.54 0.67
C PHE A 107 -0.21 -0.72 1.45
N TYR A 108 0.41 -1.67 0.80
CA TYR A 108 0.85 -2.93 1.40
C TYR A 108 2.20 -3.34 0.82
N MET A 109 3.05 -3.87 1.68
CA MET A 109 4.36 -4.42 1.33
C MET A 109 4.56 -5.76 1.99
N SER A 110 5.12 -6.72 1.25
CA SER A 110 5.69 -7.96 1.78
C SER A 110 7.17 -8.06 1.45
N VAL A 111 7.95 -8.47 2.44
CA VAL A 111 9.38 -8.82 2.29
C VAL A 111 9.62 -10.29 2.65
N ASP A 112 8.56 -11.10 2.62
CA ASP A 112 8.61 -12.54 2.86
C ASP A 112 9.00 -13.27 1.58
N GLY A 113 10.28 -13.44 1.35
CA GLY A 113 10.85 -13.97 0.11
C GLY A 113 11.17 -12.86 -0.88
N GLU A 114 10.41 -12.76 -1.97
CA GLU A 114 10.51 -11.65 -2.92
C GLU A 114 9.72 -10.44 -2.44
N TYR A 115 10.23 -9.24 -2.77
CA TYR A 115 9.50 -8.01 -2.47
C TYR A 115 8.25 -7.93 -3.33
N SER A 116 7.11 -7.69 -2.70
CA SER A 116 5.83 -7.55 -3.37
C SER A 116 4.97 -6.46 -2.73
N PHE A 117 3.99 -5.97 -3.48
CA PHE A 117 3.11 -4.90 -3.02
C PHE A 117 1.69 -5.07 -3.53
N TYR A 118 0.77 -4.37 -2.85
CA TYR A 118 -0.49 -3.93 -3.39
C TYR A 118 -0.53 -2.42 -3.43
N ALA A 119 -1.02 -1.86 -4.54
CA ALA A 119 -1.16 -0.42 -4.73
C ALA A 119 -2.54 -0.05 -5.28
N ILE A 120 -3.03 1.13 -4.91
CA ILE A 120 -4.22 1.73 -5.51
C ILE A 120 -3.81 2.39 -6.80
N ASP A 121 -4.50 2.09 -7.90
CA ASP A 121 -4.37 2.75 -9.18
C ASP A 121 -5.37 3.90 -9.30
N MET A 122 -4.89 5.12 -9.17
CA MET A 122 -5.73 6.32 -9.30
C MET A 122 -6.15 6.61 -10.75
N ASP A 123 -5.44 6.06 -11.74
CA ASP A 123 -5.82 6.17 -13.16
C ASP A 123 -6.96 5.22 -13.54
N ASP A 124 -7.12 4.11 -12.80
CA ASP A 124 -8.19 3.13 -13.01
C ASP A 124 -9.21 3.11 -11.85
N ASN A 125 -9.73 4.28 -11.50
CA ASN A 125 -10.81 4.47 -10.53
C ASN A 125 -10.56 3.86 -9.13
N GLY A 126 -9.31 3.74 -8.71
CA GLY A 126 -8.94 3.17 -7.42
C GLY A 126 -8.93 1.64 -7.41
N SER A 127 -8.75 1.01 -8.56
CA SER A 127 -8.51 -0.44 -8.63
C SER A 127 -7.21 -0.82 -7.92
N ILE A 128 -7.06 -2.09 -7.57
CA ILE A 128 -5.89 -2.58 -6.85
C ILE A 128 -5.01 -3.38 -7.77
N LEU A 129 -3.74 -2.99 -7.79
CA LEU A 129 -2.66 -3.68 -8.49
C LEU A 129 -1.85 -4.53 -7.52
N SER A 130 -1.33 -5.64 -8.01
CA SER A 130 -0.32 -6.48 -7.37
C SER A 130 0.93 -6.52 -8.22
N GLY A 131 2.07 -6.20 -7.65
CA GLY A 131 3.37 -6.29 -8.30
C GLY A 131 4.42 -6.93 -7.39
N TYR A 132 5.47 -7.45 -7.99
CA TYR A 132 6.57 -8.13 -7.29
C TYR A 132 7.88 -8.01 -8.07
N GLU A 133 9.00 -8.29 -7.37
CA GLU A 133 10.32 -8.30 -7.98
C GLU A 133 10.41 -9.27 -9.17
N PRO A 134 11.27 -8.97 -10.17
CA PRO A 134 12.10 -7.75 -10.28
C PRO A 134 11.41 -6.60 -11.03
N GLU A 135 10.23 -6.81 -11.57
CA GLU A 135 9.56 -5.91 -12.53
C GLU A 135 8.28 -5.35 -11.93
N PHE A 136 8.45 -4.44 -10.94
CA PHE A 136 7.32 -3.88 -10.18
C PHE A 136 6.27 -3.17 -11.04
N GLU A 137 6.67 -2.54 -12.14
CA GLU A 137 5.76 -1.83 -13.04
C GLU A 137 4.96 -2.77 -13.95
N GLU A 138 5.29 -4.07 -14.00
CA GLU A 138 4.48 -5.13 -14.64
C GLU A 138 3.46 -5.71 -13.68
N ALA A 139 2.66 -4.84 -13.06
CA ALA A 139 1.68 -5.22 -12.05
C ALA A 139 0.33 -5.62 -12.65
N ASP A 140 -0.31 -6.62 -12.05
CA ASP A 140 -1.62 -7.11 -12.45
C ASP A 140 -2.74 -6.50 -11.60
N LYS A 141 -3.88 -6.19 -12.23
CA LYS A 141 -5.10 -5.81 -11.52
C LYS A 141 -5.69 -7.02 -10.79
N VAL A 142 -5.84 -6.92 -9.46
CA VAL A 142 -6.35 -8.00 -8.61
C VAL A 142 -7.71 -7.71 -7.99
N ALA A 143 -8.10 -6.44 -7.88
CA ALA A 143 -9.39 -6.04 -7.35
C ALA A 143 -9.87 -4.72 -7.99
N ASP A 144 -11.20 -4.51 -8.00
CA ASP A 144 -11.81 -3.33 -8.60
C ASP A 144 -11.83 -2.11 -7.66
N SER A 145 -11.57 -2.33 -6.37
CA SER A 145 -11.50 -1.29 -5.33
C SER A 145 -10.84 -1.83 -4.07
N PHE A 146 -10.54 -0.96 -3.12
CA PHE A 146 -10.04 -1.37 -1.81
C PHE A 146 -11.08 -2.20 -1.02
N GLU A 147 -12.37 -1.95 -1.21
CA GLU A 147 -13.43 -2.77 -0.60
C GLU A 147 -13.50 -4.16 -1.22
N ASP A 148 -13.36 -4.29 -2.56
CA ASP A 148 -13.28 -5.57 -3.26
C ASP A 148 -12.01 -6.33 -2.85
N PHE A 149 -10.87 -5.64 -2.70
CA PHE A 149 -9.65 -6.23 -2.17
C PHE A 149 -9.87 -6.85 -0.78
N MET A 150 -10.44 -6.11 0.17
CA MET A 150 -10.75 -6.64 1.49
C MET A 150 -11.69 -7.88 1.40
N SER A 151 -12.67 -7.83 0.51
CA SER A 151 -13.58 -8.95 0.27
C SER A 151 -12.87 -10.20 -0.24
N LYS A 152 -11.94 -10.03 -1.18
CA LYS A 152 -11.13 -11.11 -1.76
C LYS A 152 -10.13 -11.69 -0.76
N VAL A 153 -9.58 -10.89 0.13
CA VAL A 153 -8.77 -11.39 1.25
C VAL A 153 -9.63 -12.23 2.18
N LEU A 154 -10.83 -11.78 2.52
CA LEU A 154 -11.75 -12.53 3.39
C LEU A 154 -12.23 -13.84 2.78
N SER A 155 -12.38 -13.92 1.46
CA SER A 155 -12.76 -15.15 0.75
C SER A 155 -11.57 -16.11 0.51
N GLY A 156 -10.34 -15.63 0.66
CA GLY A 156 -9.11 -16.37 0.36
C GLY A 156 -8.68 -16.33 -1.10
N ASP A 157 -9.32 -15.48 -1.93
CA ASP A 157 -8.93 -15.27 -3.33
C ASP A 157 -7.65 -14.42 -3.44
N ILE A 158 -7.37 -13.60 -2.43
CA ILE A 158 -6.10 -12.89 -2.22
C ILE A 158 -5.49 -13.35 -0.90
N VAL A 159 -4.23 -13.72 -0.95
CA VAL A 159 -3.43 -14.11 0.23
C VAL A 159 -2.46 -12.97 0.58
N LEU A 160 -2.47 -12.57 1.85
CA LEU A 160 -1.56 -11.54 2.40
C LEU A 160 -0.25 -12.15 2.85
#